data_b50d741e9a0997c8c413a3fe7754312e
#
_entry.id   b50d741e9a0997c8c413a3fe7754312e
#
_cell.length_a   1.000
_cell.length_b   1.000
_cell.length_c   1.000
_cell.angle_alpha   90.00
_cell.angle_beta   90.00
_cell.angle_gamma   90.00
#
_symmetry.space_group_name_H-M   'P 1'
#
loop_
_entity.id
_entity.type
_entity.pdbx_description
1 polymer ?
#
loop_
_entity_poly.entity_id
_entity_poly.type
_entity_poly.pdbx_seq_one_letter_code
_entity_poly.pdbx_strand_id
1 'polypeptide(L)'
;MKKISMTLWIAAATLALTACQNSVNTVENADKTMTPNTISDSRFITDGFLKRRLALQSLSTGRTADGFMRAQLEVVNIRTGALAQAWSGMTGENPYKIRYRFTWFTEDGMAVNNTVLADWQDATIIPGETLFLQSVAPYKNCSDFKVSLREAD
;
A
#
# COMPACT_ATOMS: atom_id res chain seq x y z
N MET A 1 -23.12 -2.05 -56.02
CA MET A 1 -21.98 -2.88 -55.65
C MET A 1 -21.05 -2.23 -54.58
N LYS A 2 -21.01 -0.89 -54.44
CA LYS A 2 -20.14 -0.22 -53.42
C LYS A 2 -20.59 -0.36 -51.94
N LYS A 3 -21.87 -0.57 -51.67
CA LYS A 3 -22.42 -0.66 -50.32
C LYS A 3 -22.10 -2.00 -49.61
N ILE A 4 -21.94 -3.09 -50.35
CA ILE A 4 -21.62 -4.42 -49.79
C ILE A 4 -20.16 -4.47 -49.31
N SER A 5 -19.25 -3.76 -49.96
CA SER A 5 -17.85 -3.69 -49.56
C SER A 5 -17.64 -2.99 -48.21
N MET A 6 -18.41 -1.93 -47.97
CA MET A 6 -18.28 -1.14 -46.73
C MET A 6 -18.79 -1.89 -45.50
N THR A 7 -19.87 -2.65 -45.61
CA THR A 7 -20.38 -3.49 -44.55
C THR A 7 -19.45 -4.65 -44.22
N LEU A 8 -18.75 -5.21 -45.18
CA LEU A 8 -17.76 -6.26 -44.96
C LEU A 8 -16.53 -5.76 -44.18
N TRP A 9 -16.10 -4.53 -44.44
CA TRP A 9 -14.99 -3.91 -43.70
C TRP A 9 -15.32 -3.61 -42.23
N ILE A 10 -16.55 -3.17 -41.95
CA ILE A 10 -17.00 -2.91 -40.58
C ILE A 10 -17.13 -4.22 -39.80
N ALA A 11 -17.63 -5.29 -40.41
CA ALA A 11 -17.70 -6.61 -39.79
C ALA A 11 -16.31 -7.22 -39.50
N ALA A 12 -15.34 -7.01 -40.36
CA ALA A 12 -13.97 -7.46 -40.15
C ALA A 12 -13.26 -6.66 -39.02
N ALA A 13 -13.53 -5.37 -38.91
CA ALA A 13 -12.97 -4.53 -37.85
C ALA A 13 -13.54 -4.88 -36.44
N THR A 14 -14.81 -5.24 -36.35
CA THR A 14 -15.43 -5.67 -35.08
C THR A 14 -14.94 -7.05 -34.63
N LEU A 15 -14.64 -7.95 -35.53
CA LEU A 15 -14.05 -9.26 -35.20
C LEU A 15 -12.60 -9.14 -34.71
N ALA A 16 -11.85 -8.17 -35.21
CA ALA A 16 -10.47 -7.95 -34.75
C ALA A 16 -10.39 -7.40 -33.32
N LEU A 17 -11.41 -6.67 -32.87
CA LEU A 17 -11.47 -6.12 -31.52
C LEU A 17 -11.83 -7.18 -30.43
N THR A 18 -12.47 -8.27 -30.81
CA THR A 18 -12.79 -9.36 -29.87
C THR A 18 -11.66 -10.37 -29.72
N ALA A 19 -10.69 -10.39 -30.63
CA ALA A 19 -9.57 -11.33 -30.59
C ALA A 19 -8.47 -10.96 -29.56
N CYS A 20 -8.52 -9.76 -28.98
CA CYS A 20 -7.58 -9.34 -27.93
C CYS A 20 -8.06 -9.63 -26.51
N GLN A 21 -9.14 -10.36 -26.33
CA GLN A 21 -9.48 -10.95 -25.04
C GLN A 21 -8.72 -12.26 -24.84
N ASN A 22 -7.42 -12.21 -24.89
CA ASN A 22 -6.64 -13.23 -24.23
C ASN A 22 -6.94 -13.08 -22.75
N SER A 23 -7.83 -13.94 -22.29
CA SER A 23 -8.03 -14.19 -20.87
C SER A 23 -6.69 -14.64 -20.27
N VAL A 24 -5.95 -13.69 -19.77
CA VAL A 24 -4.73 -13.88 -18.99
C VAL A 24 -5.07 -14.53 -17.62
N ASN A 25 -6.16 -15.26 -17.55
CA ASN A 25 -6.59 -16.04 -16.39
C ASN A 25 -6.21 -17.52 -16.56
N THR A 26 -4.97 -17.77 -16.97
CA THR A 26 -4.40 -19.10 -16.76
C THR A 26 -3.89 -19.20 -15.34
N VAL A 27 -4.01 -20.37 -14.73
CA VAL A 27 -3.49 -20.70 -13.39
C VAL A 27 -2.04 -20.23 -13.22
N GLU A 28 -1.27 -20.22 -14.31
CA GLU A 28 0.11 -19.75 -14.38
C GLU A 28 0.27 -18.22 -14.19
N ASN A 29 -0.75 -17.44 -14.49
CA ASN A 29 -0.73 -16.00 -14.26
C ASN A 29 -1.47 -15.58 -12.97
N ALA A 30 -2.25 -16.45 -12.36
CA ALA A 30 -2.88 -16.20 -11.08
C ALA A 30 -1.83 -15.99 -9.98
N ASP A 31 -0.71 -16.71 -10.07
CA ASP A 31 0.42 -16.54 -9.13
C ASP A 31 1.24 -15.25 -9.39
N LYS A 32 1.08 -14.62 -10.55
CA LYS A 32 1.75 -13.37 -10.89
C LYS A 32 0.94 -12.13 -10.55
N THR A 33 -0.36 -12.26 -10.39
CA THR A 33 -1.20 -11.22 -9.78
C THR A 33 -1.07 -11.34 -8.27
N MET A 34 0.01 -10.84 -7.72
CA MET A 34 0.16 -10.71 -6.27
C MET A 34 -0.96 -9.82 -5.74
N THR A 35 -2.05 -10.45 -5.31
CA THR A 35 -2.98 -9.79 -4.39
C THR A 35 -2.29 -9.78 -3.04
N PRO A 36 -1.91 -8.62 -2.52
CA PRO A 36 -1.25 -8.56 -1.23
C PRO A 36 -2.18 -9.15 -0.17
N ASN A 37 -1.70 -10.15 0.56
CA ASN A 37 -2.38 -10.62 1.76
C ASN A 37 -2.47 -9.45 2.73
N THR A 38 -3.67 -9.00 3.03
CA THR A 38 -3.89 -7.92 3.97
C THR A 38 -4.25 -8.46 5.34
N ILE A 39 -3.61 -7.94 6.36
CA ILE A 39 -3.94 -8.25 7.75
C ILE A 39 -4.67 -7.08 8.40
N SER A 40 -5.53 -7.39 9.36
CA SER A 40 -6.18 -6.38 10.20
C SER A 40 -5.54 -6.42 11.58
N ASP A 41 -4.91 -5.33 11.98
CA ASP A 41 -4.30 -5.18 13.30
C ASP A 41 -4.73 -3.84 13.90
N SER A 42 -5.18 -3.85 15.15
CA SER A 42 -5.67 -2.68 15.87
C SER A 42 -4.59 -1.63 16.16
N ARG A 43 -3.33 -2.01 16.05
CA ARG A 43 -2.17 -1.13 16.20
C ARG A 43 -1.90 -0.29 14.95
N PHE A 44 -2.46 -0.69 13.80
CA PHE A 44 -2.36 0.04 12.55
C PHE A 44 -3.59 0.94 12.38
N ILE A 45 -3.40 2.24 12.54
CA ILE A 45 -4.47 3.24 12.49
C ILE A 45 -4.26 4.11 11.27
N THR A 46 -5.25 4.15 10.40
CA THR A 46 -5.29 5.02 9.23
C THR A 46 -6.49 5.94 9.28
N ASP A 47 -6.41 7.10 8.66
CA ASP A 47 -7.59 7.90 8.39
C ASP A 47 -8.52 7.19 7.37
N GLY A 48 -9.76 7.65 7.27
CA GLY A 48 -10.76 7.02 6.42
C GLY A 48 -10.42 7.05 4.91
N PHE A 49 -9.53 7.94 4.50
CA PHE A 49 -9.08 8.07 3.13
C PHE A 49 -7.97 7.08 2.81
N LEU A 50 -6.96 6.97 3.67
CA LEU A 50 -5.86 6.04 3.54
C LEU A 50 -6.30 4.58 3.66
N LYS A 51 -7.34 4.28 4.45
CA LYS A 51 -7.88 2.93 4.62
C LYS A 51 -8.25 2.24 3.29
N ARG A 52 -8.61 2.99 2.27
CA ARG A 52 -8.95 2.47 0.94
C ARG A 52 -7.76 2.38 -0.01
N ARG A 53 -6.61 2.89 0.38
CA ARG A 53 -5.44 3.04 -0.47
C ARG A 53 -4.21 2.30 0.03
N LEU A 54 -4.13 2.13 1.34
CA LEU A 54 -3.04 1.44 1.99
C LEU A 54 -3.54 0.20 2.71
N ALA A 55 -2.82 -0.89 2.55
CA ALA A 55 -3.08 -2.13 3.24
C ALA A 55 -1.84 -2.58 4.02
N LEU A 56 -2.06 -3.10 5.22
CA LEU A 56 -1.01 -3.71 6.02
C LEU A 56 -0.80 -5.15 5.54
N GLN A 57 0.42 -5.47 5.09
CA GLN A 57 0.79 -6.83 4.68
C GLN A 57 1.38 -7.62 5.84
N SER A 58 2.27 -7.01 6.59
CA SER A 58 2.89 -7.66 7.75
C SER A 58 3.16 -6.67 8.87
N LEU A 59 3.20 -7.20 10.09
CA LEU A 59 3.60 -6.48 11.28
C LEU A 59 4.53 -7.38 12.07
N SER A 60 5.77 -6.99 12.18
CA SER A 60 6.81 -7.73 12.88
C SER A 60 7.33 -6.95 14.08
N THR A 61 7.53 -7.66 15.16
CA THR A 61 8.12 -7.10 16.37
C THR A 61 9.34 -7.90 16.79
N GLY A 62 10.28 -7.26 17.44
CA GLY A 62 11.47 -7.90 17.96
C GLY A 62 12.13 -7.06 19.03
N ARG A 63 13.27 -7.51 19.52
CA ARG A 63 14.12 -6.72 20.41
C ARG A 63 15.50 -6.53 19.81
N THR A 64 16.09 -5.39 20.05
CA THR A 64 17.49 -5.11 19.72
C THR A 64 18.40 -5.91 20.68
N ALA A 65 19.69 -6.01 20.37
CA ALA A 65 20.67 -6.62 21.26
C ALA A 65 20.71 -5.94 22.65
N ASP A 66 20.43 -4.65 22.69
CA ASP A 66 20.37 -3.85 23.92
C ASP A 66 19.03 -4.00 24.69
N GLY A 67 18.08 -4.78 24.16
CA GLY A 67 16.80 -5.08 24.79
C GLY A 67 15.67 -4.09 24.51
N PHE A 68 15.87 -3.12 23.62
CA PHE A 68 14.80 -2.22 23.19
C PHE A 68 13.83 -2.93 22.25
N MET A 69 12.54 -2.67 22.38
CA MET A 69 11.54 -3.16 21.44
C MET A 69 11.70 -2.45 20.09
N ARG A 70 11.58 -3.20 19.01
CA ARG A 70 11.49 -2.66 17.65
C ARG A 70 10.26 -3.19 16.95
N ALA A 71 9.70 -2.37 16.08
CA ALA A 71 8.56 -2.73 15.26
C ALA A 71 8.84 -2.38 13.79
N GLN A 72 8.35 -3.24 12.91
CA GLN A 72 8.36 -3.04 11.46
C GLN A 72 6.98 -3.35 10.91
N LEU A 73 6.48 -2.45 10.11
CA LEU A 73 5.26 -2.64 9.34
C LEU A 73 5.61 -2.65 7.87
N GLU A 74 4.97 -3.54 7.15
CA GLU A 74 5.00 -3.60 5.71
C GLU A 74 3.64 -3.13 5.19
N VAL A 75 3.63 -1.99 4.52
CA VAL A 75 2.43 -1.33 4.01
C VAL A 75 2.52 -1.25 2.51
N VAL A 76 1.46 -1.66 1.83
CA VAL A 76 1.38 -1.61 0.37
C VAL A 76 0.34 -0.60 -0.07
N ASN A 77 0.64 0.11 -1.15
CA ASN A 77 -0.35 0.95 -1.82
C ASN A 77 -1.18 0.10 -2.78
N ILE A 78 -2.42 -0.21 -2.38
CA ILE A 78 -3.36 -1.06 -3.13
C ILE A 78 -4.08 -0.33 -4.27
N ARG A 79 -3.74 0.91 -4.54
CA ARG A 79 -4.33 1.69 -5.64
C ARG A 79 -3.75 1.25 -7.00
N THR A 80 -4.09 0.05 -7.42
CA THR A 80 -3.56 -0.58 -8.64
C THR A 80 -4.48 -0.45 -9.86
N GLY A 81 -5.50 0.39 -9.81
CA GLY A 81 -6.42 0.58 -10.96
C GLY A 81 -5.66 1.02 -12.22
N ALA A 82 -5.96 0.42 -13.38
CA ALA A 82 -5.33 0.72 -14.66
C ALA A 82 -5.39 2.22 -15.01
N LEU A 83 -6.45 2.92 -14.62
CA LEU A 83 -6.57 4.36 -14.77
C LEU A 83 -5.62 5.15 -13.85
N ALA A 84 -5.36 4.65 -12.64
CA ALA A 84 -4.42 5.27 -11.72
C ALA A 84 -2.98 5.10 -12.20
N GLN A 85 -2.65 3.94 -12.77
CA GLN A 85 -1.34 3.67 -13.37
C GLN A 85 -1.13 4.47 -14.67
N ALA A 86 -2.15 4.56 -15.53
CA ALA A 86 -2.08 5.36 -16.75
C ALA A 86 -1.90 6.85 -16.42
N TRP A 87 -2.61 7.36 -15.42
CA TRP A 87 -2.47 8.74 -14.98
C TRP A 87 -1.09 9.01 -14.36
N SER A 88 -0.58 8.08 -13.58
CA SER A 88 0.78 8.15 -13.01
C SER A 88 1.85 8.15 -14.10
N GLY A 89 1.68 7.35 -15.16
CA GLY A 89 2.58 7.32 -16.30
C GLY A 89 2.55 8.60 -17.15
N MET A 90 1.40 9.26 -17.26
CA MET A 90 1.24 10.50 -18.05
C MET A 90 1.72 11.75 -17.29
N THR A 91 1.57 11.80 -15.99
CA THR A 91 1.95 12.96 -15.17
C THR A 91 3.35 12.87 -14.58
N GLY A 92 4.03 11.72 -14.77
CA GLY A 92 5.39 11.47 -14.26
C GLY A 92 5.48 11.28 -12.75
N GLU A 93 4.45 11.63 -12.00
CA GLU A 93 4.46 11.53 -10.54
C GLU A 93 3.03 11.44 -9.98
N ASN A 94 2.76 10.37 -9.28
CA ASN A 94 1.72 10.37 -8.26
C ASN A 94 2.24 9.63 -7.02
N PRO A 95 3.38 10.05 -6.45
CA PRO A 95 3.82 9.53 -5.19
C PRO A 95 2.80 9.95 -4.14
N TYR A 96 2.27 8.96 -3.43
CA TYR A 96 1.37 9.24 -2.33
C TYR A 96 2.20 9.68 -1.14
N LYS A 97 2.06 10.94 -0.74
CA LYS A 97 2.74 11.48 0.44
C LYS A 97 1.91 11.17 1.67
N ILE A 98 2.50 10.49 2.59
CA ILE A 98 1.89 10.13 3.87
C ILE A 98 2.77 10.62 5.03
N ARG A 99 2.14 10.82 6.16
CA ARG A 99 2.81 11.02 7.43
C ARG A 99 2.49 9.88 8.35
N TYR A 100 3.47 9.37 9.05
CA TYR A 100 3.28 8.32 10.02
C TYR A 100 3.96 8.65 11.34
N ARG A 101 3.45 8.04 12.41
CA ARG A 101 3.97 8.20 13.76
C ARG A 101 3.81 6.92 14.55
N PHE A 102 4.89 6.50 15.22
CA PHE A 102 4.86 5.47 16.23
C PHE A 102 4.55 6.07 17.60
N THR A 103 3.63 5.46 18.33
CA THR A 103 3.36 5.73 19.74
C THR A 103 3.66 4.47 20.53
N TRP A 104 4.59 4.55 21.45
CA TRP A 104 5.03 3.42 22.27
C TRP A 104 4.31 3.40 23.60
N PHE A 105 4.08 2.22 24.16
CA PHE A 105 3.40 2.02 25.42
C PHE A 105 4.23 1.13 26.34
N THR A 106 4.18 1.43 27.64
CA THR A 106 4.72 0.58 28.70
C THR A 106 3.82 -0.63 28.94
N GLU A 107 4.26 -1.57 29.77
CA GLU A 107 3.46 -2.74 30.19
C GLU A 107 2.15 -2.33 30.87
N ASP A 108 2.14 -1.19 31.55
CA ASP A 108 0.95 -0.62 32.20
C ASP A 108 0.02 0.10 31.21
N GLY A 109 0.33 0.06 29.92
CA GLY A 109 -0.46 0.71 28.85
C GLY A 109 -0.31 2.24 28.79
N MET A 110 0.66 2.81 29.48
CA MET A 110 0.92 4.25 29.45
C MET A 110 1.74 4.63 28.23
N ALA A 111 1.29 5.66 27.51
CA ALA A 111 2.01 6.18 26.37
C ALA A 111 3.33 6.84 26.80
N VAL A 112 4.40 6.47 26.12
CA VAL A 112 5.72 7.04 26.36
C VAL A 112 5.88 8.30 25.52
N ASN A 113 5.95 9.45 26.19
CA ASN A 113 6.24 10.73 25.56
C ASN A 113 7.74 10.86 25.29
N ASN A 114 8.13 10.64 24.04
CA ASN A 114 9.44 11.06 23.57
C ASN A 114 9.22 12.12 22.48
N THR A 115 9.63 13.35 22.76
CA THR A 115 9.45 14.50 21.85
C THR A 115 10.05 14.28 20.47
N VAL A 116 11.12 13.50 20.35
CA VAL A 116 11.80 13.23 19.07
C VAL A 116 11.08 12.16 18.26
N LEU A 117 10.55 11.10 18.90
CA LEU A 117 9.83 10.01 18.24
C LEU A 117 8.32 10.25 18.15
N ALA A 118 7.81 11.25 18.88
CA ALA A 118 6.41 11.64 18.83
C ALA A 118 6.07 12.51 17.62
N ASP A 119 7.09 12.92 16.85
CA ASP A 119 6.88 13.74 15.67
C ASP A 119 6.44 12.89 14.47
N TRP A 120 5.69 13.53 13.58
CA TRP A 120 5.25 12.92 12.34
C TRP A 120 6.40 12.84 11.36
N GLN A 121 6.61 11.66 10.80
CA GLN A 121 7.61 11.40 9.77
C GLN A 121 6.92 11.36 8.41
N ASP A 122 7.54 12.00 7.42
CA ASP A 122 7.06 11.99 6.06
C ASP A 122 7.57 10.74 5.33
N ALA A 123 6.71 10.15 4.52
CA ALA A 123 7.07 9.06 3.63
C ALA A 123 6.30 9.18 2.31
N THR A 124 6.86 8.58 1.28
CA THR A 124 6.25 8.56 -0.05
C THR A 124 6.10 7.12 -0.49
N ILE A 125 4.94 6.77 -1.01
CA ILE A 125 4.64 5.43 -1.51
C ILE A 125 3.97 5.51 -2.87
N ILE A 126 4.56 4.85 -3.86
CA ILE A 126 4.04 4.79 -5.23
C ILE A 126 2.94 3.71 -5.31
N PRO A 127 1.92 3.86 -6.18
CA PRO A 127 0.91 2.83 -6.39
C PRO A 127 1.52 1.47 -6.74
N GLY A 128 1.15 0.43 -6.00
CA GLY A 128 1.67 -0.93 -6.16
C GLY A 128 2.98 -1.22 -5.45
N GLU A 129 3.63 -0.22 -4.86
CA GLU A 129 4.86 -0.42 -4.08
C GLU A 129 4.57 -0.75 -2.62
N THR A 130 5.56 -1.38 -2.01
CA THR A 130 5.61 -1.70 -0.60
C THR A 130 6.53 -0.74 0.14
N LEU A 131 6.07 -0.22 1.26
CA LEU A 131 6.81 0.64 2.15
C LEU A 131 7.04 -0.04 3.50
N PHE A 132 8.29 -0.03 3.96
CA PHE A 132 8.66 -0.53 5.28
C PHE A 132 8.76 0.62 6.27
N LEU A 133 7.86 0.65 7.25
CA LEU A 133 7.88 1.60 8.35
C LEU A 133 8.52 0.93 9.56
N GLN A 134 9.58 1.52 10.08
CA GLN A 134 10.34 0.95 11.19
C GLN A 134 10.53 1.96 12.30
N SER A 135 10.53 1.48 13.54
CA SER A 135 10.88 2.28 14.71
C SER A 135 11.43 1.41 15.83
N VAL A 136 12.20 2.02 16.70
CA VAL A 136 12.72 1.42 17.93
C VAL A 136 12.15 2.19 19.12
N ALA A 137 11.72 1.45 20.12
CA ALA A 137 11.20 2.03 21.35
C ALA A 137 12.25 2.90 22.05
N PRO A 138 11.85 4.04 22.63
CA PRO A 138 12.79 4.93 23.33
C PRO A 138 13.29 4.35 24.66
N TYR A 139 12.55 3.44 25.25
CA TYR A 139 12.87 2.81 26.55
C TYR A 139 12.69 1.31 26.51
N LYS A 140 13.46 0.59 27.36
CA LYS A 140 13.44 -0.88 27.42
C LYS A 140 12.14 -1.46 27.98
N ASN A 141 11.42 -0.69 28.78
CA ASN A 141 10.13 -1.07 29.39
C ASN A 141 8.92 -0.89 28.46
N CYS A 142 9.14 -0.50 27.20
CA CYS A 142 8.08 -0.53 26.21
C CYS A 142 7.73 -1.96 25.84
N SER A 143 6.43 -2.27 25.82
CA SER A 143 5.90 -3.59 25.54
C SER A 143 4.92 -3.62 24.34
N ASP A 144 4.37 -2.45 23.98
CA ASP A 144 3.41 -2.33 22.87
C ASP A 144 3.60 -1.01 22.13
N PHE A 145 2.94 -0.89 20.96
CA PHE A 145 2.99 0.31 20.13
C PHE A 145 1.73 0.46 19.29
N LYS A 146 1.50 1.67 18.81
CA LYS A 146 0.54 2.00 17.74
C LYS A 146 1.23 2.77 16.65
N VAL A 147 0.81 2.54 15.41
CA VAL A 147 1.26 3.31 14.25
C VAL A 147 0.06 4.04 13.66
N SER A 148 0.15 5.34 13.63
CA SER A 148 -0.85 6.20 13.03
C SER A 148 -0.34 6.72 11.69
N LEU A 149 -1.15 6.61 10.65
CA LEU A 149 -0.87 7.13 9.33
C LEU A 149 -1.94 8.15 8.94
N ARG A 150 -1.51 9.23 8.30
CA ARG A 150 -2.40 10.23 7.70
C ARG A 150 -1.84 10.70 6.37
N GLU A 151 -2.68 11.28 5.54
CA GLU A 151 -2.24 11.96 4.34
C GLU A 151 -1.34 13.15 4.71
N ALA A 152 -0.29 13.38 3.93
CA ALA A 152 0.50 14.60 4.04
C ALA A 152 -0.23 15.70 3.26
N ASP A 153 -0.47 16.82 3.91
CA ASP A 153 -1.05 18.02 3.30
C ASP A 153 -0.13 18.60 2.22
#